data_fa7011aec19f7f5ff00fdc968c13fbd1
#
_entry.id   fa7011aec19f7f5ff00fdc968c13fbd1
#
_cell.length_a   1.000
_cell.length_b   1.000
_cell.length_c   1.000
_cell.angle_alpha   90.00
_cell.angle_beta   90.00
_cell.angle_gamma   90.00
#
_symmetry.space_group_name_H-M   'P 1'
#
loop_
_entity.id
_entity.type
_entity.pdbx_description
1 polymer ?
#
loop_
_entity_poly.entity_id
_entity_poly.type
_entity_poly.pdbx_seq_one_letter_code
_entity_poly.pdbx_strand_id
1 'polypeptide(L)'
;MCRLFASQSPDSYAFETRSIRLNGQSTSIRLEKVFWSIIEEIAAAEGLTVPRFISTLHREVLLLWGEVPNFTSHMRCICLVAIETQRIQRGRERAEAARALTAVVSQ
;
A
#
# COMPACT_ATOMS: atom_id res chain seq x y z
N MET A 1 7.13 24.41 -5.27
CA MET A 1 6.25 23.23 -5.12
C MET A 1 6.21 22.35 -6.36
N CYS A 2 6.01 22.91 -7.56
CA CYS A 2 6.01 22.11 -8.79
C CYS A 2 7.31 21.36 -9.04
N ARG A 3 8.46 21.95 -8.67
CA ARG A 3 9.76 21.31 -8.83
C ARG A 3 9.85 20.03 -7.98
N LEU A 4 9.29 20.04 -6.78
CA LEU A 4 9.28 18.87 -5.89
C LEU A 4 8.59 17.68 -6.56
N PHE A 5 7.44 17.92 -7.18
CA PHE A 5 6.69 16.86 -7.85
C PHE A 5 7.28 16.51 -9.22
N ALA A 6 7.76 17.51 -9.95
CA ALA A 6 8.32 17.33 -11.29
C ALA A 6 9.66 16.59 -11.28
N SER A 7 10.40 16.64 -10.17
CA SER A 7 11.74 16.05 -10.07
C SER A 7 11.75 14.59 -9.64
N GLN A 8 10.60 13.93 -9.61
CA GLN A 8 10.53 12.51 -9.29
C GLN A 8 11.37 11.70 -10.29
N SER A 9 12.05 10.66 -9.77
CA SER A 9 12.81 9.75 -10.62
C SER A 9 11.90 9.10 -11.66
N PRO A 10 12.29 9.07 -12.94
CA PRO A 10 11.52 8.37 -13.97
C PRO A 10 11.22 6.91 -13.63
N ASP A 11 12.10 6.25 -12.89
CA ASP A 11 11.88 4.87 -12.46
C ASP A 11 10.65 4.71 -11.58
N SER A 12 10.32 5.71 -10.77
CA SER A 12 9.19 5.59 -9.83
C SER A 12 7.85 5.49 -10.54
N TYR A 13 7.68 6.16 -11.69
CA TYR A 13 6.44 6.10 -12.46
C TYR A 13 6.52 5.23 -13.71
N ALA A 14 7.64 4.54 -13.93
CA ALA A 14 7.73 3.53 -14.98
C ALA A 14 6.88 2.33 -14.60
N PHE A 15 6.26 1.70 -15.60
CA PHE A 15 5.42 0.53 -15.36
C PHE A 15 6.25 -0.74 -15.21
N GLU A 16 5.75 -1.65 -14.38
CA GLU A 16 6.25 -3.01 -14.27
C GLU A 16 5.05 -3.95 -14.33
N THR A 17 5.15 -4.99 -15.13
CA THR A 17 4.10 -6.00 -15.26
C THR A 17 4.53 -7.27 -14.53
N ARG A 18 3.67 -7.78 -13.65
CA ARG A 18 3.90 -9.03 -12.96
C ARG A 18 2.74 -9.98 -13.23
N SER A 19 3.08 -11.25 -13.38
CA SER A 19 2.09 -12.32 -13.57
C SER A 19 1.71 -12.87 -12.20
N ILE A 20 0.44 -12.74 -11.85
CA ILE A 20 -0.10 -13.18 -10.56
C ILE A 20 -1.22 -14.18 -10.81
N ARG A 21 -1.26 -15.25 -10.02
CA ARG A 21 -2.33 -16.24 -10.13
C ARG A 21 -3.53 -15.81 -9.30
N LEU A 22 -4.64 -15.52 -9.98
CA LEU A 22 -5.91 -15.13 -9.37
C LEU A 22 -6.97 -16.16 -9.74
N ASN A 23 -7.59 -16.78 -8.74
CA ASN A 23 -8.63 -17.82 -8.95
C ASN A 23 -8.17 -18.93 -9.90
N GLY A 24 -6.91 -19.36 -9.78
CA GLY A 24 -6.36 -20.41 -10.59
C GLY A 24 -5.92 -20.00 -11.99
N GLN A 25 -6.08 -18.72 -12.35
CA GLN A 25 -5.68 -18.19 -13.66
C GLN A 25 -4.52 -17.23 -13.53
N SER A 26 -3.56 -17.34 -14.44
CA SER A 26 -2.45 -16.40 -14.51
C SER A 26 -2.94 -15.09 -15.10
N THR A 27 -2.79 -14.01 -14.33
CA THR A 27 -3.25 -12.68 -14.71
C THR A 27 -2.06 -11.73 -14.71
N SER A 28 -1.92 -10.95 -15.78
CA SER A 28 -0.87 -9.92 -15.87
C SER A 28 -1.39 -8.64 -15.22
N ILE A 29 -0.63 -8.12 -14.26
CA ILE A 29 -0.96 -6.88 -13.57
C ILE A 29 0.14 -5.87 -13.87
N ARG A 30 -0.24 -4.72 -14.42
CA ARG A 30 0.67 -3.65 -14.79
C ARG A 30 0.43 -2.46 -13.86
N LEU A 31 1.46 -2.13 -13.09
CA LEU A 31 1.43 -1.00 -12.15
C LEU A 31 2.74 -0.23 -12.24
N GLU A 32 2.69 1.01 -11.85
CA GLU A 32 3.89 1.82 -11.67
C GLU A 32 4.78 1.20 -10.59
N LYS A 33 6.09 1.27 -10.75
CA LYS A 33 7.05 0.66 -9.81
C LYS A 33 6.87 1.15 -8.38
N VAL A 34 6.49 2.43 -8.21
CA VAL A 34 6.26 2.97 -6.87
C VAL A 34 5.16 2.21 -6.13
N PHE A 35 4.10 1.82 -6.84
CA PHE A 35 3.02 1.04 -6.23
C PHE A 35 3.45 -0.38 -5.91
N TRP A 36 4.25 -1.01 -6.77
CA TRP A 36 4.81 -2.32 -6.46
C TRP A 36 5.65 -2.31 -5.19
N SER A 37 6.47 -1.26 -5.01
CA SER A 37 7.27 -1.10 -3.79
C SER A 37 6.40 -1.00 -2.54
N ILE A 38 5.31 -0.26 -2.61
CA ILE A 38 4.38 -0.12 -1.48
C ILE A 38 3.67 -1.46 -1.20
N ILE A 39 3.25 -2.16 -2.25
CA ILE A 39 2.62 -3.48 -2.11
C ILE A 39 3.57 -4.48 -1.46
N GLU A 40 4.85 -4.45 -1.83
CA GLU A 40 5.87 -5.29 -1.19
C GLU A 40 5.98 -5.02 0.31
N GLU A 41 5.95 -3.75 0.70
CA GLU A 41 5.98 -3.36 2.12
C GLU A 41 4.73 -3.83 2.86
N ILE A 42 3.54 -3.68 2.25
CA ILE A 42 2.28 -4.13 2.84
C ILE A 42 2.32 -5.66 3.04
N ALA A 43 2.71 -6.40 2.01
CA ALA A 43 2.78 -7.85 2.07
C ALA A 43 3.75 -8.31 3.15
N ALA A 44 4.93 -7.70 3.24
CA ALA A 44 5.93 -8.01 4.26
C ALA A 44 5.39 -7.77 5.66
N ALA A 45 4.68 -6.66 5.88
CA ALA A 45 4.06 -6.34 7.17
C ALA A 45 3.00 -7.37 7.57
N GLU A 46 2.31 -7.95 6.59
CA GLU A 46 1.31 -9.00 6.81
C GLU A 46 1.93 -10.41 6.90
N GLY A 47 3.24 -10.53 6.70
CA GLY A 47 3.91 -11.83 6.69
C GLY A 47 3.59 -12.66 5.46
N LEU A 48 3.23 -12.03 4.35
CA LEU A 48 2.83 -12.71 3.12
C LEU A 48 3.79 -12.40 1.97
N THR A 49 3.84 -13.31 1.00
CA THR A 49 4.46 -12.99 -0.29
C THR A 49 3.55 -12.05 -1.07
N VAL A 50 4.11 -11.30 -2.02
CA VAL A 50 3.32 -10.40 -2.85
C VAL A 50 2.21 -11.15 -3.61
N PRO A 51 2.48 -12.28 -4.29
CA PRO A 51 1.41 -13.02 -4.96
C PRO A 51 0.30 -13.48 -3.99
N ARG A 52 0.67 -13.92 -2.81
CA ARG A 52 -0.30 -14.37 -1.81
C ARG A 52 -1.15 -13.23 -1.29
N PHE A 53 -0.53 -12.09 -1.04
CA PHE A 53 -1.25 -10.88 -0.62
C PHE A 53 -2.26 -10.46 -1.67
N ILE A 54 -1.85 -10.39 -2.93
CA ILE A 54 -2.72 -9.94 -4.03
C ILE A 54 -3.86 -10.91 -4.25
N SER A 55 -3.60 -12.23 -4.23
CA SER A 55 -4.66 -13.22 -4.42
C SER A 55 -5.66 -13.20 -3.27
N THR A 56 -5.20 -13.00 -2.05
CA THR A 56 -6.06 -12.87 -0.87
C THR A 56 -6.94 -11.62 -0.96
N LEU A 57 -6.34 -10.49 -1.33
CA LEU A 57 -7.07 -9.23 -1.51
C LEU A 57 -8.14 -9.36 -2.58
N HIS A 58 -7.79 -9.94 -3.72
CA HIS A 58 -8.74 -10.15 -4.82
C HIS A 58 -9.94 -10.99 -4.36
N ARG A 59 -9.67 -12.07 -3.63
CA ARG A 59 -10.73 -12.92 -3.09
C ARG A 59 -11.62 -12.18 -2.10
N GLU A 60 -11.04 -11.37 -1.22
CA GLU A 60 -11.81 -10.59 -0.26
C GLU A 60 -12.70 -9.56 -0.94
N VAL A 61 -12.21 -8.87 -1.96
CA VAL A 61 -13.01 -7.93 -2.75
C VAL A 61 -14.17 -8.66 -3.42
N LEU A 62 -13.89 -9.82 -4.00
CA LEU A 62 -14.92 -10.64 -4.66
C LEU A 62 -16.01 -11.08 -3.67
N LEU A 63 -15.63 -11.49 -2.46
CA LEU A 63 -16.57 -11.90 -1.42
C LEU A 63 -17.41 -10.73 -0.92
N LEU A 64 -16.83 -9.55 -0.77
CA LEU A 64 -17.53 -8.38 -0.25
C LEU A 64 -18.48 -7.75 -1.28
N TRP A 65 -18.06 -7.70 -2.55
CA TRP A 65 -18.79 -6.93 -3.57
C TRP A 65 -19.38 -7.79 -4.70
N GLY A 66 -19.07 -9.09 -4.74
CA GLY A 66 -19.56 -10.00 -5.77
C GLY A 66 -18.86 -9.90 -7.11
N GLU A 67 -18.04 -8.89 -7.30
CA GLU A 67 -17.27 -8.67 -8.52
C GLU A 67 -16.01 -7.86 -8.22
N VAL A 68 -15.04 -7.90 -9.12
CA VAL A 68 -13.79 -7.17 -8.96
C VAL A 68 -13.53 -6.35 -10.24
N PRO A 69 -14.29 -5.27 -10.46
CA PRO A 69 -14.03 -4.39 -11.59
C PRO A 69 -12.77 -3.57 -11.33
N ASN A 70 -11.96 -3.37 -12.35
CA ASN A 70 -10.80 -2.48 -12.30
C ASN A 70 -9.89 -2.73 -11.08
N PHE A 71 -9.42 -3.96 -10.94
CA PHE A 71 -8.60 -4.36 -9.79
C PHE A 71 -7.31 -3.57 -9.69
N THR A 72 -6.73 -3.15 -10.82
CA THR A 72 -5.50 -2.34 -10.84
C THR A 72 -5.71 -1.00 -10.12
N SER A 73 -6.83 -0.33 -10.36
CA SER A 73 -7.16 0.90 -9.63
C SER A 73 -7.37 0.64 -8.15
N HIS A 74 -8.01 -0.49 -7.81
CA HIS A 74 -8.20 -0.88 -6.42
C HIS A 74 -6.84 -1.04 -5.72
N MET A 75 -5.87 -1.67 -6.39
CA MET A 75 -4.52 -1.85 -5.85
C MET A 75 -3.82 -0.51 -5.62
N ARG A 76 -3.98 0.46 -6.52
CA ARG A 76 -3.43 1.80 -6.31
C ARG A 76 -4.06 2.47 -5.09
N CYS A 77 -5.36 2.34 -4.94
CA CYS A 77 -6.08 2.93 -3.82
C CYS A 77 -5.67 2.32 -2.48
N ILE A 78 -5.43 1.01 -2.40
CA ILE A 78 -4.97 0.42 -1.14
C ILE A 78 -3.57 0.91 -0.75
N CYS A 79 -2.72 1.24 -1.72
CA CYS A 79 -1.42 1.83 -1.44
C CYS A 79 -1.58 3.19 -0.76
N LEU A 80 -2.52 4.01 -1.24
CA LEU A 80 -2.82 5.30 -0.63
C LEU A 80 -3.38 5.14 0.78
N VAL A 81 -4.27 4.17 0.97
CA VAL A 81 -4.83 3.87 2.30
C VAL A 81 -3.72 3.45 3.26
N ALA A 82 -2.79 2.60 2.81
CA ALA A 82 -1.68 2.15 3.64
C ALA A 82 -0.78 3.31 4.08
N ILE A 83 -0.45 4.21 3.16
CA ILE A 83 0.37 5.39 3.45
C ILE A 83 -0.36 6.31 4.44
N GLU A 84 -1.64 6.55 4.24
CA GLU A 84 -2.45 7.40 5.12
C GLU A 84 -2.56 6.80 6.51
N THR A 85 -2.77 5.49 6.60
CA THR A 85 -2.83 4.78 7.88
C THR A 85 -1.51 4.90 8.65
N GLN A 86 -0.37 4.75 7.97
CA GLN A 86 0.94 4.93 8.58
C GLN A 86 1.14 6.35 9.08
N ARG A 87 0.70 7.34 8.31
CA ARG A 87 0.81 8.75 8.69
C ARG A 87 0.01 9.04 9.97
N ILE A 88 -1.21 8.52 10.05
CA ILE A 88 -2.07 8.68 11.23
C ILE A 88 -1.43 8.01 12.44
N GLN A 89 -0.92 6.80 12.28
CA GLN A 89 -0.28 6.04 13.36
C GLN A 89 0.95 6.76 13.89
N ARG A 90 1.80 7.28 13.00
CA ARG A 90 2.98 8.07 13.40
C ARG A 90 2.58 9.33 14.17
N GLY A 91 1.50 9.99 13.73
CA GLY A 91 0.97 11.15 14.42
C GLY A 91 0.50 10.83 15.84
N ARG A 92 -0.18 9.70 16.01
CA ARG A 92 -0.63 9.23 17.34
C ARG A 92 0.56 8.88 18.23
N GLU A 93 1.56 8.21 17.71
CA GLU A 93 2.77 7.84 18.45
C GLU A 93 3.52 9.07 18.92
N ARG A 94 3.65 10.09 18.05
CA ARG A 94 4.29 11.36 18.40
C ARG A 94 3.50 12.07 19.49
N ALA A 95 2.19 12.10 19.41
CA ALA A 95 1.33 12.72 20.40
C ALA A 95 1.44 12.01 21.76
N GLU A 96 1.48 10.68 21.75
CA GLU A 96 1.66 9.89 22.98
C GLU A 96 3.03 10.13 23.59
N ALA A 97 4.08 10.14 22.78
CA ALA A 97 5.43 10.44 23.25
C ALA A 97 5.53 11.85 23.85
N ALA A 98 4.91 12.83 23.21
CA ALA A 98 4.88 14.21 23.73
C ALA A 98 4.15 14.28 25.06
N ARG A 99 3.00 13.59 25.21
CA ARG A 99 2.25 13.54 26.46
C ARG A 99 3.04 12.85 27.57
N ALA A 100 3.70 11.73 27.26
CA ALA A 100 4.54 11.01 28.22
C ALA A 100 5.69 11.90 28.71
N LEU A 101 6.34 12.62 27.80
CA LEU A 101 7.43 13.54 28.14
C LEU A 101 6.92 14.68 29.03
N THR A 102 5.77 15.26 28.71
CA THR A 102 5.15 16.31 29.51
C THR A 102 4.81 15.81 30.91
N ALA A 103 4.27 14.62 31.05
CA ALA A 103 3.95 14.01 32.34
C ALA A 103 5.21 13.83 33.21
N VAL A 104 6.32 13.41 32.61
CA VAL A 104 7.61 13.25 33.33
C VAL A 104 8.14 14.61 33.79
N VAL A 105 8.07 15.62 32.94
CA VAL A 105 8.58 16.97 33.25
C VAL A 105 7.73 17.65 34.32
N SER A 106 6.42 17.36 34.39
CA SER A 106 5.53 17.98 35.38
C SER A 106 5.64 17.39 36.78
N GLN A 107 6.39 16.30 36.93
CA GLN A 107 6.68 15.73 38.23
C GLN A 107 7.98 16.29 38.81
#